data_50302fc37905fbf3a248abb0ceffcc90
#
_entry.id   50302fc37905fbf3a248abb0ceffcc90
#
_cell.length_a   1.000
_cell.length_b   1.000
_cell.length_c   1.000
_cell.angle_alpha   90.00
_cell.angle_beta   90.00
_cell.angle_gamma   90.00
#
_symmetry.space_group_name_H-M   'P 1'
#
loop_
_entity.id
_entity.type
_entity.pdbx_description
1 polymer ?
#
loop_
_entity_poly.entity_id
_entity_poly.type
_entity_poly.pdbx_seq_one_letter_code
_entity_poly.pdbx_strand_id
1 'polypeptide(L)'
;MCSSDLDLKKYADSKSFLFDYSEERDFDILLLDIEMPGINGIELAKTVRKDNAAVQIIFVTGYYDYFSDGFDVSALHYLIKPVNERKLFPVLDKAADNLSYRQRSVLISTADADIKVSLADITYVESENVHIIVHTVSGNYRTRISLAKFTEQLDDTFIKVHRSFVVGLKYIKKITRTEITMLSGDVVPISRGMYDEVHTALVKHL
;
A
#
# COMPACT_ATOMS: atom_id res chain seq x y z
N MET A 1 11.35 21.35 1.25
CA MET A 1 10.34 21.58 2.31
C MET A 1 9.02 21.83 1.60
N CYS A 2 8.25 20.79 1.33
CA CYS A 2 6.86 20.95 0.91
C CYS A 2 6.03 21.09 2.19
N SER A 3 5.50 22.30 2.41
CA SER A 3 4.41 22.52 3.35
C SER A 3 3.19 21.82 2.74
N SER A 4 2.94 20.58 3.14
CA SER A 4 1.69 19.94 2.85
C SER A 4 0.66 20.60 3.75
N ASP A 5 -0.21 21.42 3.18
CA ASP A 5 -1.36 21.96 3.88
C ASP A 5 -2.25 20.76 4.27
N LEU A 6 -2.30 20.49 5.57
CA LEU A 6 -3.15 19.46 6.15
C LEU A 6 -4.56 20.08 6.29
N ASP A 7 -5.49 19.64 5.47
CA ASP A 7 -6.90 20.00 5.64
C ASP A 7 -7.55 19.05 6.66
N LEU A 8 -8.00 19.60 7.78
CA LEU A 8 -8.60 18.85 8.89
C LEU A 8 -10.08 19.16 9.04
N LYS A 9 -10.92 18.20 8.68
CA LYS A 9 -12.37 18.25 8.92
C LYS A 9 -12.73 17.46 10.18
N LYS A 10 -13.63 17.99 11.00
CA LYS A 10 -14.10 17.34 12.23
C LYS A 10 -15.60 17.12 12.18
N TYR A 11 -16.04 15.93 12.57
CA TYR A 11 -17.43 15.52 12.59
C TYR A 11 -17.82 15.07 13.99
N ALA A 12 -19.01 15.47 14.44
CA ALA A 12 -19.51 15.12 15.76
C ALA A 12 -20.06 13.68 15.83
N ASP A 13 -20.51 13.16 14.69
CA ASP A 13 -21.11 11.83 14.57
C ASP A 13 -20.93 11.26 13.15
N SER A 14 -21.22 9.97 13.02
CA SER A 14 -21.09 9.23 11.76
C SER A 14 -22.07 9.70 10.68
N LYS A 15 -23.22 10.26 11.04
CA LYS A 15 -24.22 10.73 10.05
C LYS A 15 -23.75 11.98 9.33
N SER A 16 -23.24 12.97 10.09
CA SER A 16 -22.67 14.19 9.53
C SER A 16 -21.48 13.91 8.62
N PHE A 17 -20.61 12.96 9.02
CA PHE A 17 -19.54 12.52 8.15
C PHE A 17 -20.06 11.86 6.87
N LEU A 18 -20.98 10.90 6.96
CA LEU A 18 -21.51 10.21 5.78
C LEU A 18 -22.24 11.14 4.81
N PHE A 19 -22.87 12.19 5.31
CA PHE A 19 -23.48 13.20 4.47
C PHE A 19 -22.44 13.90 3.59
N ASP A 20 -21.38 14.43 4.19
CA ASP A 20 -20.28 15.07 3.44
C ASP A 20 -19.54 14.05 2.56
N TYR A 21 -19.31 12.83 3.05
CA TYR A 21 -18.65 11.76 2.30
C TYR A 21 -19.44 11.34 1.04
N SER A 22 -20.76 11.50 1.03
CA SER A 22 -21.57 11.22 -0.15
C SER A 22 -21.32 12.21 -1.30
N GLU A 23 -20.93 13.44 -0.97
CA GLU A 23 -20.65 14.51 -1.92
C GLU A 23 -19.16 14.57 -2.28
N GLU A 24 -18.28 14.45 -1.29
CA GLU A 24 -16.84 14.53 -1.44
C GLU A 24 -16.18 13.29 -0.81
N ARG A 25 -15.65 12.39 -1.65
CA ARG A 25 -15.03 11.13 -1.21
C ARG A 25 -13.52 11.20 -1.07
N ASP A 26 -12.95 12.40 -1.13
CA ASP A 26 -11.50 12.64 -1.17
C ASP A 26 -10.93 12.83 0.23
N PHE A 27 -10.98 11.75 1.02
CA PHE A 27 -10.34 11.69 2.33
C PHE A 27 -9.17 10.74 2.28
N ASP A 28 -7.99 11.22 2.67
CA ASP A 28 -6.74 10.44 2.72
C ASP A 28 -6.63 9.62 4.01
N ILE A 29 -6.98 10.24 5.16
CA ILE A 29 -6.85 9.62 6.48
C ILE A 29 -8.13 9.84 7.28
N LEU A 30 -8.63 8.79 7.91
CA LEU A 30 -9.75 8.85 8.85
C LEU A 30 -9.28 8.44 10.25
N LEU A 31 -9.48 9.35 11.22
CA LEU A 31 -9.35 9.06 12.64
C LEU A 31 -10.76 8.80 13.18
N LEU A 32 -11.06 7.55 13.52
CA LEU A 32 -12.40 7.13 13.92
C LEU A 32 -12.42 6.68 15.38
N ASP A 33 -13.31 7.27 16.16
CA ASP A 33 -13.69 6.63 17.44
C ASP A 33 -14.54 5.40 17.15
N ILE A 34 -14.30 4.30 17.86
CA ILE A 34 -15.13 3.10 17.74
C ILE A 34 -16.49 3.35 18.37
N GLU A 35 -16.52 4.00 19.55
CA GLU A 35 -17.76 4.29 20.27
C GLU A 35 -18.30 5.64 19.87
N MET A 36 -19.19 5.63 18.89
CA MET A 36 -19.96 6.81 18.45
C MET A 36 -21.46 6.53 18.49
N PRO A 37 -22.29 7.56 18.78
CA PRO A 37 -23.73 7.42 18.71
C PRO A 37 -24.21 7.06 17.28
N GLY A 38 -25.13 6.10 17.19
CA GLY A 38 -25.68 5.63 15.93
C GLY A 38 -24.86 4.53 15.27
N ILE A 39 -24.21 4.82 14.15
CA ILE A 39 -23.30 3.89 13.46
C ILE A 39 -21.94 3.96 14.16
N ASN A 40 -21.44 2.83 14.69
CA ASN A 40 -20.14 2.79 15.32
C ASN A 40 -18.98 2.94 14.31
N GLY A 41 -17.77 3.23 14.82
CA GLY A 41 -16.61 3.50 13.96
C GLY A 41 -16.24 2.33 13.05
N ILE A 42 -16.47 1.08 13.47
CA ILE A 42 -16.17 -0.12 12.68
C ILE A 42 -17.14 -0.26 11.51
N GLU A 43 -18.44 -0.07 11.75
CA GLU A 43 -19.47 -0.09 10.72
C GLU A 43 -19.27 1.06 9.72
N LEU A 44 -18.89 2.24 10.21
CA LEU A 44 -18.54 3.39 9.37
C LEU A 44 -17.33 3.05 8.48
N ALA A 45 -16.27 2.49 9.06
CA ALA A 45 -15.09 2.04 8.34
C ALA A 45 -15.43 0.99 7.25
N LYS A 46 -16.30 0.02 7.56
CA LYS A 46 -16.79 -0.96 6.57
C LYS A 46 -17.54 -0.29 5.42
N THR A 47 -18.31 0.74 5.71
CA THR A 47 -19.04 1.50 4.68
C THR A 47 -18.09 2.25 3.77
N VAL A 48 -17.15 3.00 4.34
CA VAL A 48 -16.14 3.73 3.57
C VAL A 48 -15.27 2.78 2.74
N ARG A 49 -14.89 1.63 3.29
CA ARG A 49 -14.01 0.67 2.63
C ARG A 49 -14.62 0.05 1.36
N LYS A 50 -15.95 0.00 1.24
CA LYS A 50 -16.64 -0.46 0.01
C LYS A 50 -16.36 0.45 -1.18
N ASP A 51 -16.23 1.76 -0.92
CA ASP A 51 -16.07 2.77 -1.96
C ASP A 51 -14.61 3.22 -2.12
N ASN A 52 -13.85 3.24 -1.01
CA ASN A 52 -12.47 3.73 -0.99
C ASN A 52 -11.54 2.74 -0.26
N ALA A 53 -10.86 1.90 -1.04
CA ALA A 53 -9.85 0.97 -0.52
C ALA A 53 -8.53 1.67 -0.14
N ALA A 54 -8.33 2.93 -0.56
CA ALA A 54 -7.06 3.65 -0.40
C ALA A 54 -6.95 4.42 0.91
N VAL A 55 -8.08 4.90 1.47
CA VAL A 55 -8.09 5.71 2.69
C VAL A 55 -7.40 4.99 3.86
N GLN A 56 -6.56 5.72 4.59
CA GLN A 56 -5.89 5.19 5.78
C GLN A 56 -6.83 5.32 6.97
N ILE A 57 -7.24 4.20 7.58
CA ILE A 57 -8.15 4.19 8.73
C ILE A 57 -7.34 3.94 10.00
N ILE A 58 -7.48 4.83 10.97
CA ILE A 58 -6.85 4.76 12.29
C ILE A 58 -7.98 4.83 13.32
N PHE A 59 -8.13 3.80 14.13
CA PHE A 59 -9.09 3.84 15.24
C PHE A 59 -8.49 4.49 16.48
N VAL A 60 -9.30 5.30 17.16
CA VAL A 60 -8.97 5.96 18.42
C VAL A 60 -10.04 5.57 19.44
N THR A 61 -9.74 4.67 20.38
CA THR A 61 -10.74 4.09 21.29
C THR A 61 -10.28 4.03 22.73
N GLY A 62 -11.21 4.02 23.67
CA GLY A 62 -10.94 3.76 25.08
C GLY A 62 -10.82 2.27 25.45
N TYR A 63 -11.16 1.35 24.55
CA TYR A 63 -11.31 -0.07 24.85
C TYR A 63 -10.36 -0.95 24.05
N TYR A 64 -9.87 -2.03 24.69
CA TYR A 64 -8.93 -2.99 24.11
C TYR A 64 -9.62 -4.12 23.33
N ASP A 65 -10.92 -4.34 23.52
CA ASP A 65 -11.61 -5.55 23.06
C ASP A 65 -11.94 -5.58 21.55
N TYR A 66 -11.76 -4.47 20.84
CA TYR A 66 -12.14 -4.35 19.41
C TYR A 66 -11.02 -4.66 18.42
N PHE A 67 -9.87 -5.19 18.89
CA PHE A 67 -8.76 -5.50 17.99
C PHE A 67 -9.10 -6.57 16.94
N SER A 68 -10.01 -7.52 17.27
CA SER A 68 -10.42 -8.59 16.35
C SER A 68 -11.27 -8.08 15.17
N ASP A 69 -12.13 -7.09 15.41
CA ASP A 69 -13.11 -6.62 14.40
C ASP A 69 -12.51 -5.69 13.36
N GLY A 70 -11.32 -5.16 13.62
CA GLY A 70 -10.63 -4.25 12.70
C GLY A 70 -9.82 -4.93 11.61
N PHE A 71 -9.59 -6.24 11.70
CA PHE A 71 -8.98 -6.99 10.60
C PHE A 71 -9.84 -6.93 9.33
N ASP A 72 -11.16 -6.92 9.46
CA ASP A 72 -12.12 -6.87 8.35
C ASP A 72 -12.05 -5.56 7.53
N VAL A 73 -11.55 -4.46 8.13
CA VAL A 73 -11.52 -3.14 7.48
C VAL A 73 -10.10 -2.70 7.07
N SER A 74 -9.09 -3.55 7.29
CA SER A 74 -7.68 -3.23 7.02
C SER A 74 -7.29 -1.88 7.63
N ALA A 75 -7.54 -1.71 8.93
CA ALA A 75 -7.14 -0.51 9.66
C ALA A 75 -5.62 -0.42 9.75
N LEU A 76 -5.07 0.78 9.56
CA LEU A 76 -3.64 1.03 9.66
C LEU A 76 -3.14 0.85 11.09
N HIS A 77 -3.91 1.35 12.06
CA HIS A 77 -3.51 1.31 13.46
C HIS A 77 -4.69 1.51 14.43
N TYR A 78 -4.45 1.12 15.70
CA TYR A 78 -5.34 1.37 16.84
C TYR A 78 -4.61 2.20 17.89
N LEU A 79 -5.17 3.35 18.26
CA LEU A 79 -4.67 4.22 19.31
C LEU A 79 -5.60 4.17 20.51
N ILE A 80 -5.06 3.85 21.68
CA ILE A 80 -5.80 3.83 22.93
C ILE A 80 -5.82 5.21 23.57
N LYS A 81 -7.02 5.71 23.91
CA LYS A 81 -7.19 6.95 24.67
C LYS A 81 -6.61 6.81 26.09
N PRO A 82 -5.91 7.83 26.64
CA PRO A 82 -5.63 9.12 26.02
C PRO A 82 -4.52 9.04 24.96
N VAL A 83 -4.78 9.66 23.82
CA VAL A 83 -3.79 9.76 22.73
C VAL A 83 -2.93 11.00 22.96
N ASN A 84 -1.63 10.85 22.81
CA ASN A 84 -0.67 11.95 22.82
C ASN A 84 0.11 12.00 21.51
N GLU A 85 0.81 13.11 21.26
CA GLU A 85 1.57 13.36 20.04
C GLU A 85 2.62 12.26 19.77
N ARG A 86 3.29 11.73 20.82
CA ARG A 86 4.30 10.68 20.67
C ARG A 86 3.74 9.37 20.11
N LYS A 87 2.44 9.11 20.33
CA LYS A 87 1.75 7.93 19.80
C LYS A 87 1.10 8.23 18.45
N LEU A 88 0.57 9.44 18.26
CA LEU A 88 -0.18 9.83 17.06
C LEU A 88 0.74 10.08 15.85
N PHE A 89 1.79 10.87 16.02
CA PHE A 89 2.63 11.30 14.90
C PHE A 89 3.29 10.13 14.15
N PRO A 90 3.87 9.11 14.79
CA PRO A 90 4.43 7.99 14.04
C PRO A 90 3.39 7.22 13.20
N VAL A 91 2.12 7.21 13.64
CA VAL A 91 1.04 6.56 12.90
C VAL A 91 0.59 7.43 11.73
N LEU A 92 0.55 8.75 11.90
CA LEU A 92 0.27 9.69 10.81
C LEU A 92 1.39 9.70 9.77
N ASP A 93 2.66 9.65 10.20
CA ASP A 93 3.81 9.53 9.30
C ASP A 93 3.69 8.24 8.45
N LYS A 94 3.38 7.10 9.09
CA LYS A 94 3.13 5.84 8.38
C LYS A 94 1.95 5.95 7.40
N ALA A 95 0.88 6.66 7.77
CA ALA A 95 -0.26 6.90 6.87
C ALA A 95 0.16 7.74 5.66
N ALA A 96 0.90 8.83 5.88
CA ALA A 96 1.42 9.69 4.83
C ALA A 96 2.37 8.94 3.89
N ASP A 97 3.26 8.12 4.43
CA ASP A 97 4.15 7.26 3.64
C ASP A 97 3.36 6.29 2.74
N ASN A 98 2.33 5.64 3.28
CA ASN A 98 1.46 4.75 2.52
C ASN A 98 0.72 5.47 1.39
N LEU A 99 0.25 6.69 1.63
CA LEU A 99 -0.41 7.52 0.62
C LEU A 99 0.57 7.97 -0.46
N SER A 100 1.74 8.46 -0.05
CA SER A 100 2.79 8.88 -1.00
C SER A 100 3.27 7.72 -1.87
N TYR A 101 3.41 6.52 -1.29
CA TYR A 101 3.75 5.30 -2.02
C TYR A 101 2.69 4.95 -3.07
N ARG A 102 1.40 5.04 -2.73
CA ARG A 102 0.30 4.79 -3.69
C ARG A 102 0.22 5.84 -4.80
N GLN A 103 0.63 7.08 -4.53
CA GLN A 103 0.67 8.14 -5.54
C GLN A 103 1.86 8.00 -6.51
N ARG A 104 2.95 7.30 -6.10
CA ARG A 104 4.09 7.04 -7.00
C ARG A 104 3.65 6.17 -8.16
N SER A 105 3.97 6.61 -9.35
CA SER A 105 3.61 5.91 -10.57
C SER A 105 4.73 6.02 -11.59
N VAL A 106 4.82 5.02 -12.46
CA VAL A 106 5.70 5.00 -13.62
C VAL A 106 4.87 5.07 -14.89
N LEU A 107 5.45 5.66 -15.93
CA LEU A 107 4.87 5.65 -17.27
C LEU A 107 5.46 4.49 -18.05
N ILE A 108 4.62 3.57 -18.48
CA ILE A 108 5.01 2.42 -19.30
C ILE A 108 4.58 2.69 -20.74
N SER A 109 5.56 2.91 -21.61
CA SER A 109 5.31 3.07 -23.05
C SER A 109 5.21 1.70 -23.70
N THR A 110 4.01 1.33 -24.14
CA THR A 110 3.74 0.12 -24.92
C THR A 110 3.75 0.46 -26.42
N ALA A 111 3.50 -0.51 -27.29
CA ALA A 111 3.39 -0.26 -28.72
C ALA A 111 2.19 0.62 -29.09
N ASP A 112 1.13 0.57 -28.27
CA ASP A 112 -0.17 1.18 -28.58
C ASP A 112 -0.48 2.43 -27.75
N ALA A 113 0.12 2.57 -26.55
CA ALA A 113 -0.20 3.65 -25.61
C ALA A 113 0.87 3.84 -24.52
N ASP A 114 0.86 5.02 -23.92
CA ASP A 114 1.54 5.31 -22.66
C ASP A 114 0.57 5.08 -21.50
N ILE A 115 0.95 4.19 -20.60
CA ILE A 115 0.10 3.75 -19.48
C ILE A 115 0.74 4.18 -18.15
N LYS A 116 0.00 4.95 -17.36
CA LYS A 116 0.41 5.30 -15.99
C LYS A 116 0.06 4.14 -15.06
N VAL A 117 1.08 3.54 -14.44
CA VAL A 117 0.94 2.41 -13.52
C VAL A 117 1.44 2.82 -12.14
N SER A 118 0.63 2.61 -11.11
CA SER A 118 1.06 2.82 -9.72
C SER A 118 2.16 1.81 -9.36
N LEU A 119 3.22 2.26 -8.66
CA LEU A 119 4.23 1.35 -8.12
C LEU A 119 3.60 0.33 -7.18
N ALA A 120 2.57 0.74 -6.42
CA ALA A 120 1.86 -0.14 -5.52
C ALA A 120 1.16 -1.33 -6.22
N ASP A 121 0.92 -1.25 -7.53
CA ASP A 121 0.24 -2.29 -8.29
C ASP A 121 1.23 -3.25 -9.00
N ILE A 122 2.51 -2.88 -9.08
CA ILE A 122 3.53 -3.72 -9.73
C ILE A 122 3.91 -4.88 -8.82
N THR A 123 3.68 -6.10 -9.28
CA THR A 123 4.00 -7.32 -8.54
C THR A 123 5.43 -7.78 -8.75
N TYR A 124 5.86 -7.87 -10.00
CA TYR A 124 7.25 -8.13 -10.38
C TYR A 124 7.48 -7.69 -11.84
N VAL A 125 8.75 -7.59 -12.22
CA VAL A 125 9.19 -7.25 -13.57
C VAL A 125 10.15 -8.32 -14.05
N GLU A 126 9.93 -8.83 -15.27
CA GLU A 126 10.84 -9.77 -15.91
C GLU A 126 11.42 -9.23 -17.21
N SER A 127 12.66 -9.61 -17.49
CA SER A 127 13.33 -9.31 -18.76
C SER A 127 13.11 -10.43 -19.74
N GLU A 128 12.55 -10.09 -20.88
CA GLU A 128 12.31 -10.98 -22.01
C GLU A 128 13.02 -10.44 -23.26
N ASN A 129 14.20 -10.96 -23.58
CA ASN A 129 15.04 -10.50 -24.71
C ASN A 129 15.34 -8.99 -24.64
N VAL A 130 14.80 -8.21 -25.60
CA VAL A 130 14.96 -6.75 -25.70
C VAL A 130 13.83 -5.97 -25.02
N HIS A 131 12.90 -6.66 -24.38
CA HIS A 131 11.74 -6.09 -23.70
C HIS A 131 11.78 -6.44 -22.21
N ILE A 132 10.97 -5.76 -21.44
CA ILE A 132 10.54 -6.21 -20.12
C ILE A 132 9.03 -6.41 -20.12
N ILE A 133 8.58 -7.29 -19.24
CA ILE A 133 7.16 -7.46 -18.92
C ILE A 133 6.98 -6.99 -17.49
N VAL A 134 6.14 -5.98 -17.31
CA VAL A 134 5.75 -5.45 -15.99
C VAL A 134 4.45 -6.14 -15.60
N HIS A 135 4.52 -7.03 -14.61
CA HIS A 135 3.36 -7.74 -14.06
C HIS A 135 2.73 -6.88 -12.98
N THR A 136 1.41 -6.71 -13.05
CA THR A 136 0.64 -5.92 -12.08
C THR A 136 -0.56 -6.70 -11.57
N VAL A 137 -1.23 -6.18 -10.55
CA VAL A 137 -2.47 -6.76 -10.02
C VAL A 137 -3.64 -6.74 -11.02
N SER A 138 -3.57 -5.86 -12.04
CA SER A 138 -4.63 -5.66 -13.03
C SER A 138 -4.30 -6.22 -14.43
N GLY A 139 -3.05 -6.62 -14.68
CA GLY A 139 -2.61 -7.14 -15.97
C GLY A 139 -1.11 -6.98 -16.21
N ASN A 140 -0.67 -7.31 -17.40
CA ASN A 140 0.75 -7.31 -17.77
C ASN A 140 0.99 -6.31 -18.89
N TYR A 141 2.09 -5.56 -18.79
CA TYR A 141 2.48 -4.56 -19.79
C TYR A 141 3.87 -4.86 -20.34
N ARG A 142 3.97 -4.96 -21.67
CA ARG A 142 5.24 -5.20 -22.35
C ARG A 142 5.79 -3.89 -22.91
N THR A 143 7.04 -3.58 -22.57
CA THR A 143 7.69 -2.34 -23.03
C THR A 143 9.14 -2.59 -23.47
N ARG A 144 9.63 -1.76 -24.39
CA ARG A 144 11.00 -1.86 -24.93
C ARG A 144 11.95 -0.95 -24.16
N ILE A 145 12.28 -1.37 -22.95
CA ILE A 145 13.27 -0.72 -22.08
C ILE A 145 14.12 -1.81 -21.41
N SER A 146 15.35 -1.51 -21.01
CA SER A 146 16.14 -2.47 -20.24
C SER A 146 15.65 -2.57 -18.81
N LEU A 147 15.77 -3.76 -18.20
CA LEU A 147 15.41 -3.97 -16.80
C LEU A 147 16.19 -3.01 -15.88
N ALA A 148 17.48 -2.77 -16.15
CA ALA A 148 18.29 -1.85 -15.37
C ALA A 148 17.71 -0.43 -15.35
N LYS A 149 17.38 0.12 -16.55
CA LYS A 149 16.80 1.46 -16.67
C LYS A 149 15.40 1.56 -16.04
N PHE A 150 14.61 0.49 -16.12
CA PHE A 150 13.30 0.48 -15.45
C PHE A 150 13.44 0.42 -13.93
N THR A 151 14.43 -0.34 -13.41
CA THR A 151 14.70 -0.44 -11.97
C THR A 151 15.06 0.91 -11.33
N GLU A 152 15.68 1.83 -12.08
CA GLU A 152 15.99 3.20 -11.62
C GLU A 152 14.72 4.03 -11.29
N GLN A 153 13.56 3.63 -11.82
CA GLN A 153 12.27 4.28 -11.57
C GLN A 153 11.51 3.67 -10.37
N LEU A 154 12.01 2.55 -9.86
CA LEU A 154 11.44 1.84 -8.70
C LEU A 154 12.07 2.34 -7.40
N ASP A 155 11.39 2.14 -6.30
CA ASP A 155 11.88 2.50 -4.97
C ASP A 155 12.36 1.28 -4.17
N ASP A 156 12.66 1.47 -2.89
CA ASP A 156 13.19 0.46 -1.98
C ASP A 156 12.19 -0.65 -1.59
N THR A 157 10.94 -0.55 -2.03
CA THR A 157 9.94 -1.63 -1.91
C THR A 157 10.10 -2.71 -2.99
N PHE A 158 11.04 -2.50 -3.91
CA PHE A 158 11.42 -3.47 -4.94
C PHE A 158 12.84 -3.96 -4.74
N ILE A 159 13.06 -5.23 -5.03
CA ILE A 159 14.37 -5.84 -4.97
C ILE A 159 14.69 -6.63 -6.23
N LYS A 160 15.92 -6.44 -6.75
CA LYS A 160 16.42 -7.24 -7.87
C LYS A 160 16.91 -8.58 -7.35
N VAL A 161 16.23 -9.66 -7.70
CA VAL A 161 16.50 -11.02 -7.21
C VAL A 161 17.25 -11.90 -8.20
N HIS A 162 17.22 -11.50 -9.48
CA HIS A 162 17.88 -12.21 -10.56
C HIS A 162 18.33 -11.22 -11.65
N ARG A 163 19.27 -11.62 -12.52
CA ARG A 163 19.65 -10.77 -13.67
C ARG A 163 18.47 -10.34 -14.54
N SER A 164 17.41 -11.15 -14.55
CA SER A 164 16.19 -10.94 -15.35
C SER A 164 14.96 -10.63 -14.53
N PHE A 165 15.03 -10.53 -13.19
CA PHE A 165 13.85 -10.31 -12.35
C PHE A 165 14.06 -9.29 -11.25
N VAL A 166 13.05 -8.42 -11.10
CA VAL A 166 12.87 -7.50 -9.96
C VAL A 166 11.49 -7.79 -9.38
N VAL A 167 11.37 -7.92 -8.05
CA VAL A 167 10.11 -8.24 -7.38
C VAL A 167 9.70 -7.15 -6.40
N GLY A 168 8.40 -6.89 -6.29
CA GLY A 168 7.82 -6.08 -5.24
C GLY A 168 7.72 -6.88 -3.95
N LEU A 169 8.34 -6.40 -2.87
CA LEU A 169 8.44 -7.10 -1.58
C LEU A 169 7.06 -7.45 -1.01
N LYS A 170 6.10 -6.55 -1.14
CA LYS A 170 4.71 -6.71 -0.70
C LYS A 170 4.01 -7.95 -1.31
N TYR A 171 4.44 -8.37 -2.49
CA TYR A 171 3.81 -9.45 -3.25
C TYR A 171 4.51 -10.80 -3.10
N ILE A 172 5.51 -10.88 -2.24
CA ILE A 172 6.19 -12.13 -1.91
C ILE A 172 5.32 -12.93 -0.94
N LYS A 173 4.94 -14.16 -1.35
CA LYS A 173 4.24 -15.13 -0.49
C LYS A 173 5.20 -16.02 0.27
N LYS A 174 6.27 -16.47 -0.41
CA LYS A 174 7.25 -17.44 0.13
C LYS A 174 8.58 -17.26 -0.55
N ILE A 175 9.66 -17.40 0.19
CA ILE A 175 11.02 -17.42 -0.36
C ILE A 175 11.71 -18.74 0.00
N THR A 176 12.51 -19.26 -0.92
CA THR A 176 13.44 -20.36 -0.73
C THR A 176 14.83 -19.92 -1.20
N ARG A 177 15.85 -20.75 -1.09
CA ARG A 177 17.20 -20.40 -1.54
C ARG A 177 17.33 -20.26 -3.07
N THR A 178 16.37 -20.76 -3.83
CA THR A 178 16.43 -20.83 -5.31
C THR A 178 15.31 -20.07 -5.99
N GLU A 179 14.21 -19.80 -5.29
CA GLU A 179 13.00 -19.21 -5.88
C GLU A 179 12.15 -18.45 -4.90
N ILE A 180 11.34 -17.54 -5.43
CA ILE A 180 10.30 -16.78 -4.75
C ILE A 180 8.96 -17.20 -5.33
N THR A 181 7.99 -17.52 -4.48
CA THR A 181 6.60 -17.68 -4.88
C THR A 181 5.88 -16.35 -4.61
N MET A 182 5.27 -15.77 -5.64
CA MET A 182 4.49 -14.55 -5.55
C MET A 182 3.08 -14.83 -5.01
N LEU A 183 2.36 -13.81 -4.55
CA LEU A 183 0.96 -13.95 -4.12
C LEU A 183 0.03 -14.40 -5.24
N SER A 184 0.36 -14.10 -6.49
CA SER A 184 -0.32 -14.59 -7.70
C SER A 184 -0.15 -16.10 -7.92
N GLY A 185 0.85 -16.72 -7.28
CA GLY A 185 1.25 -18.11 -7.52
C GLY A 185 2.42 -18.26 -8.50
N ASP A 186 2.83 -17.20 -9.17
CA ASP A 186 4.00 -17.21 -10.06
C ASP A 186 5.28 -17.53 -9.30
N VAL A 187 6.23 -18.17 -9.97
CA VAL A 187 7.53 -18.54 -9.39
C VAL A 187 8.64 -17.77 -10.09
N VAL A 188 9.40 -17.02 -9.31
CA VAL A 188 10.51 -16.19 -9.77
C VAL A 188 11.83 -16.78 -9.25
N PRO A 189 12.85 -17.01 -10.11
CA PRO A 189 14.15 -17.53 -9.65
C PRO A 189 14.95 -16.49 -8.86
N ILE A 190 15.70 -16.97 -7.87
CA ILE A 190 16.69 -16.18 -7.12
C ILE A 190 18.09 -16.53 -7.59
N SER A 191 18.94 -15.52 -7.80
CA SER A 191 20.36 -15.71 -8.03
C SER A 191 21.05 -16.27 -6.78
N ARG A 192 22.11 -17.08 -6.97
CA ARG A 192 22.91 -17.62 -5.86
C ARG A 192 23.45 -16.48 -4.99
N GLY A 193 23.29 -16.62 -3.67
CA GLY A 193 23.76 -15.64 -2.69
C GLY A 193 22.77 -14.48 -2.40
N MET A 194 21.69 -14.32 -3.14
CA MET A 194 20.70 -13.25 -2.92
C MET A 194 19.67 -13.55 -1.83
N TYR A 195 19.60 -14.79 -1.35
CA TYR A 195 18.58 -15.19 -0.37
C TYR A 195 18.59 -14.32 0.89
N ASP A 196 19.77 -14.10 1.48
CA ASP A 196 19.88 -13.35 2.74
C ASP A 196 19.53 -11.87 2.55
N GLU A 197 19.87 -11.30 1.40
CA GLU A 197 19.51 -9.92 1.04
C GLU A 197 17.99 -9.78 0.89
N VAL A 198 17.35 -10.68 0.15
CA VAL A 198 15.89 -10.71 -0.03
C VAL A 198 15.17 -10.91 1.30
N HIS A 199 15.68 -11.84 2.14
CA HIS A 199 15.11 -12.09 3.46
C HIS A 199 15.20 -10.85 4.35
N THR A 200 16.36 -10.18 4.38
CA THR A 200 16.56 -8.94 5.15
C THR A 200 15.63 -7.81 4.67
N ALA A 201 15.53 -7.63 3.35
CA ALA A 201 14.63 -6.65 2.78
C ALA A 201 13.16 -6.94 3.14
N LEU A 202 12.75 -8.20 3.05
CA LEU A 202 11.38 -8.60 3.40
C LEU A 202 11.06 -8.33 4.87
N VAL A 203 11.97 -8.67 5.81
CA VAL A 203 11.78 -8.41 7.25
C VAL A 203 11.69 -6.92 7.56
N LYS A 204 12.45 -6.08 6.85
CA LYS A 204 12.40 -4.62 7.02
C LYS A 204 11.06 -4.01 6.59
N HIS A 205 10.33 -4.64 5.67
CA HIS A 205 9.09 -4.13 5.10
C HIS A 205 7.82 -4.86 5.58
N LEU A 206 7.94 -5.74 6.61
CA LEU A 206 6.81 -6.33 7.34
C LEU A 206 6.28 -5.36 8.40
#